data_0da0759b6344cccdd0ec405d348ae8d3
#
_entry.id   0da0759b6344cccdd0ec405d348ae8d3
#
_cell.length_a   1.000
_cell.length_b   1.000
_cell.length_c   1.000
_cell.angle_alpha   90.00
_cell.angle_beta   90.00
_cell.angle_gamma   90.00
#
_symmetry.space_group_name_H-M   'P 1'
#
loop_
_entity.id
_entity.type
_entity.pdbx_description
1 polymer ?
#
loop_
_entity_poly.entity_id
_entity_poly.type
_entity_poly.pdbx_seq_one_letter_code
_entity_poly.pdbx_strand_id
1 'polypeptide(L)'
;MLVVSSPFTRLLVCFLLSGLLLVPSPIRSEDATGLGQLRTISLSKLDSLLPPGTHVLIERSAIEAFLVALEGAPPDWATVYGQGHHDPGHDERLFNLNRDRDVAREGNPALNWHMAFIWPGELSQFDPDTKSYTVAVGPAFNVTGWGMVRFKPEEFPSNLRVRPNKKLAALISRSLAKREKAEVVVVMAGVLIPTESIIYDFSHEEEGVGLIMPVVRVEQVEVVLKPHAR
;
A
#
# COMPACT_ATOMS: atom_id res chain seq x y z
N MET A 1 -4.99 -81.61 -16.78
CA MET A 1 -5.95 -81.44 -17.85
C MET A 1 -6.37 -80.05 -17.85
N LEU A 2 -5.65 -79.27 -18.58
CA LEU A 2 -5.96 -78.45 -19.76
C LEU A 2 -7.43 -77.96 -19.75
N VAL A 3 -7.65 -76.66 -19.75
CA VAL A 3 -7.95 -75.85 -20.93
C VAL A 3 -7.84 -74.37 -20.62
N VAL A 4 -7.05 -73.74 -21.45
CA VAL A 4 -6.81 -72.36 -21.74
C VAL A 4 -8.06 -71.70 -22.30
N SER A 5 -8.34 -70.45 -21.99
CA SER A 5 -8.74 -69.51 -23.04
C SER A 5 -8.57 -68.08 -22.58
N SER A 6 -7.91 -67.40 -23.46
CA SER A 6 -7.39 -66.03 -23.49
C SER A 6 -8.48 -64.97 -23.77
N PRO A 7 -8.05 -63.77 -23.83
CA PRO A 7 -8.73 -62.51 -23.39
C PRO A 7 -9.27 -61.72 -24.59
N PHE A 8 -10.10 -60.75 -24.32
CA PHE A 8 -10.33 -59.62 -25.22
C PHE A 8 -10.14 -58.31 -24.50
N THR A 9 -9.00 -57.78 -24.76
CA THR A 9 -8.59 -56.42 -24.48
C THR A 9 -9.49 -55.45 -25.22
N ARG A 10 -10.31 -54.68 -24.53
CA ARG A 10 -10.93 -53.49 -25.10
C ARG A 10 -10.19 -52.27 -24.58
N LEU A 11 -9.40 -51.69 -25.45
CA LEU A 11 -8.71 -50.44 -25.31
C LEU A 11 -9.73 -49.31 -25.35
N LEU A 12 -10.07 -48.74 -24.21
CA LEU A 12 -10.88 -47.54 -24.10
C LEU A 12 -9.94 -46.34 -24.12
N VAL A 13 -9.80 -45.71 -25.27
CA VAL A 13 -9.06 -44.45 -25.43
C VAL A 13 -9.92 -43.32 -24.90
N CYS A 14 -9.70 -42.92 -23.64
CA CYS A 14 -10.23 -41.68 -23.10
C CYS A 14 -9.39 -40.49 -23.62
N PHE A 15 -9.92 -39.77 -24.58
CA PHE A 15 -9.44 -38.42 -24.96
C PHE A 15 -9.76 -37.48 -23.80
N LEU A 16 -8.81 -37.27 -22.94
CA LEU A 16 -8.80 -36.12 -22.00
C LEU A 16 -8.48 -34.84 -22.81
N LEU A 17 -9.56 -34.14 -23.19
CA LEU A 17 -9.45 -32.74 -23.59
C LEU A 17 -8.97 -31.94 -22.37
N SER A 18 -7.67 -31.78 -22.24
CA SER A 18 -7.09 -30.80 -21.32
C SER A 18 -7.40 -29.41 -21.86
N GLY A 19 -8.53 -28.84 -21.41
CA GLY A 19 -8.82 -27.44 -21.58
C GLY A 19 -7.76 -26.63 -20.83
N LEU A 20 -6.78 -26.11 -21.56
CA LEU A 20 -5.80 -25.15 -21.07
C LEU A 20 -6.55 -23.85 -20.78
N LEU A 21 -7.02 -23.69 -19.55
CA LEU A 21 -7.47 -22.40 -19.04
C LEU A 21 -6.25 -21.48 -19.03
N LEU A 22 -6.13 -20.66 -20.05
CA LEU A 22 -5.27 -19.49 -20.06
C LEU A 22 -5.77 -18.54 -18.97
N VAL A 23 -5.27 -18.72 -17.75
CA VAL A 23 -5.34 -17.71 -16.73
C VAL A 23 -4.54 -16.53 -17.25
N PRO A 24 -5.14 -15.36 -17.49
CA PRO A 24 -4.35 -14.18 -17.84
C PRO A 24 -3.42 -13.92 -16.67
N SER A 25 -2.14 -14.16 -16.86
CA SER A 25 -1.11 -13.74 -15.92
C SER A 25 -1.26 -12.23 -15.74
N PRO A 26 -1.28 -11.73 -14.50
CA PRO A 26 -1.23 -10.29 -14.28
C PRO A 26 0.01 -9.79 -15.02
N ILE A 27 -0.19 -8.81 -15.86
CA ILE A 27 0.89 -8.10 -16.55
C ILE A 27 1.72 -7.46 -15.44
N ARG A 28 2.74 -8.19 -15.01
CA ARG A 28 3.82 -7.68 -14.19
C ARG A 28 4.54 -6.72 -15.10
N SER A 29 4.26 -5.43 -14.97
CA SER A 29 5.04 -4.40 -15.65
C SER A 29 6.45 -4.41 -15.06
N GLU A 30 7.27 -5.31 -15.59
CA GLU A 30 8.73 -5.29 -15.44
C GLU A 30 9.30 -4.14 -16.28
N ASP A 31 8.84 -2.92 -16.09
CA ASP A 31 9.61 -1.73 -16.40
C ASP A 31 10.38 -1.33 -15.17
N ALA A 32 11.53 -1.99 -14.98
CA ALA A 32 12.51 -1.76 -13.92
C ALA A 32 13.12 -0.34 -13.93
N THR A 33 12.49 0.63 -14.57
CA THR A 33 12.95 2.02 -14.63
C THR A 33 12.24 2.94 -13.65
N GLY A 34 11.25 2.50 -12.88
CA GLY A 34 10.52 3.35 -11.91
C GLY A 34 9.93 4.64 -12.53
N LEU A 35 9.77 4.69 -13.87
CA LEU A 35 9.34 5.88 -14.58
C LEU A 35 7.82 5.90 -14.73
N GLY A 36 7.14 6.61 -13.81
CA GLY A 36 5.70 6.84 -13.86
C GLY A 36 5.28 8.01 -14.77
N GLN A 37 4.00 8.09 -15.11
CA GLN A 37 3.42 9.28 -15.72
C GLN A 37 2.87 10.22 -14.67
N LEU A 38 3.25 11.51 -14.72
CA LEU A 38 2.66 12.52 -13.87
C LEU A 38 1.25 12.83 -14.34
N ARG A 39 0.28 12.73 -13.44
CA ARG A 39 -1.14 13.00 -13.70
C ARG A 39 -1.63 14.27 -12.98
N THR A 40 -2.75 14.80 -13.41
CA THR A 40 -3.49 15.86 -12.71
C THR A 40 -4.90 15.37 -12.53
N ILE A 41 -5.27 15.06 -11.31
CA ILE A 41 -6.63 14.64 -10.97
C ILE A 41 -6.99 15.19 -9.58
N SER A 42 -8.25 15.43 -9.34
CA SER A 42 -8.73 15.74 -7.99
C SER A 42 -8.64 14.48 -7.12
N LEU A 43 -8.28 14.65 -5.84
CA LEU A 43 -8.27 13.54 -4.88
C LEU A 43 -9.64 12.82 -4.80
N SER A 44 -10.74 13.55 -5.02
CA SER A 44 -12.09 12.98 -5.10
C SER A 44 -12.34 12.05 -6.31
N LYS A 45 -11.39 11.96 -7.23
CA LYS A 45 -11.46 11.09 -8.42
C LYS A 45 -10.37 10.01 -8.42
N LEU A 46 -9.70 9.79 -7.29
CA LEU A 46 -8.66 8.76 -7.17
C LEU A 46 -9.17 7.37 -7.51
N ASP A 47 -10.43 7.06 -7.18
CA ASP A 47 -11.06 5.77 -7.52
C ASP A 47 -10.95 5.42 -9.01
N SER A 48 -10.91 6.45 -9.90
CA SER A 48 -10.77 6.22 -11.33
C SER A 48 -9.37 5.76 -11.77
N LEU A 49 -8.38 5.86 -10.90
CA LEU A 49 -7.00 5.41 -11.14
C LEU A 49 -6.73 4.03 -10.51
N LEU A 50 -7.62 3.57 -9.65
CA LEU A 50 -7.42 2.39 -8.83
C LEU A 50 -8.24 1.20 -9.35
N PRO A 51 -7.82 -0.03 -9.08
CA PRO A 51 -8.64 -1.20 -9.36
C PRO A 51 -10.02 -1.12 -8.69
N PRO A 52 -11.08 -1.65 -9.31
CA PRO A 52 -12.41 -1.70 -8.71
C PRO A 52 -12.39 -2.39 -7.34
N GLY A 53 -13.10 -1.83 -6.38
CA GLY A 53 -13.17 -2.38 -5.02
C GLY A 53 -11.99 -2.03 -4.12
N THR A 54 -11.09 -1.14 -4.55
CA THR A 54 -10.01 -0.63 -3.69
C THR A 54 -10.58 0.27 -2.59
N HIS A 55 -10.21 0.01 -1.34
CA HIS A 55 -10.55 0.85 -0.20
C HIS A 55 -9.60 2.05 -0.13
N VAL A 56 -10.09 3.26 -0.35
CA VAL A 56 -9.28 4.48 -0.33
C VAL A 56 -9.16 4.99 1.11
N LEU A 57 -7.98 4.85 1.71
CA LEU A 57 -7.67 5.14 3.10
C LEU A 57 -6.92 6.48 3.23
N ILE A 58 -7.60 7.57 2.90
CA ILE A 58 -7.05 8.94 2.96
C ILE A 58 -7.71 9.74 4.07
N GLU A 59 -9.03 9.60 4.17
CA GLU A 59 -9.80 10.30 5.19
C GLU A 59 -9.75 9.55 6.53
N ARG A 60 -9.71 10.31 7.62
CA ARG A 60 -9.69 9.75 8.98
C ARG A 60 -10.75 8.69 9.20
N SER A 61 -11.99 8.95 8.80
CA SER A 61 -13.11 8.03 8.97
C SER A 61 -12.93 6.72 8.21
N ALA A 62 -12.33 6.76 7.00
CA ALA A 62 -12.03 5.56 6.21
C ALA A 62 -10.93 4.72 6.87
N ILE A 63 -9.90 5.38 7.41
CA ILE A 63 -8.80 4.71 8.13
C ILE A 63 -9.35 4.05 9.40
N GLU A 64 -10.17 4.75 10.19
CA GLU A 64 -10.78 4.21 11.41
C GLU A 64 -11.72 3.04 11.10
N ALA A 65 -12.54 3.13 10.04
CA ALA A 65 -13.40 2.02 9.61
C ALA A 65 -12.60 0.78 9.20
N PHE A 66 -11.48 0.97 8.51
CA PHE A 66 -10.55 -0.12 8.17
C PHE A 66 -9.97 -0.77 9.44
N LEU A 67 -9.51 0.03 10.40
CA LEU A 67 -8.97 -0.49 11.65
C LEU A 67 -10.04 -1.23 12.48
N VAL A 68 -11.28 -0.73 12.51
CA VAL A 68 -12.42 -1.44 13.15
C VAL A 68 -12.67 -2.79 12.49
N ALA A 69 -12.67 -2.83 11.14
CA ALA A 69 -12.90 -4.09 10.42
C ALA A 69 -11.81 -5.13 10.69
N LEU A 70 -10.57 -4.68 10.90
CA LEU A 70 -9.41 -5.55 11.08
C LEU A 70 -9.19 -5.95 12.55
N GLU A 71 -9.41 -5.03 13.49
CA GLU A 71 -8.98 -5.14 14.88
C GLU A 71 -10.13 -5.08 15.90
N GLY A 72 -11.31 -4.61 15.48
CA GLY A 72 -12.49 -4.44 16.33
C GLY A 72 -12.44 -3.22 17.26
N ALA A 73 -11.37 -2.99 17.99
CA ALA A 73 -11.23 -1.90 18.95
C ALA A 73 -9.80 -1.36 19.04
N PRO A 74 -9.63 -0.06 19.38
CA PRO A 74 -8.31 0.54 19.55
C PRO A 74 -7.51 -0.14 20.67
N PRO A 75 -6.16 -0.10 20.60
CA PRO A 75 -5.31 -0.48 21.72
C PRO A 75 -5.53 0.41 22.95
N ASP A 76 -5.40 -0.15 24.13
CA ASP A 76 -5.30 0.63 25.37
C ASP A 76 -3.87 1.18 25.52
N TRP A 77 -3.62 2.28 24.84
CA TRP A 77 -2.32 2.93 24.88
C TRP A 77 -1.89 3.35 26.28
N ALA A 78 -2.83 3.73 27.14
CA ALA A 78 -2.51 4.10 28.52
C ALA A 78 -1.90 2.93 29.28
N THR A 79 -2.46 1.74 29.14
CA THR A 79 -1.90 0.51 29.73
C THR A 79 -0.56 0.14 29.07
N VAL A 80 -0.41 0.28 27.75
CA VAL A 80 0.84 -0.08 27.03
C VAL A 80 1.98 0.85 27.46
N TYR A 81 1.75 2.16 27.52
CA TYR A 81 2.76 3.13 27.96
C TYR A 81 3.11 2.99 29.46
N GLY A 82 2.12 2.68 30.31
CA GLY A 82 2.30 2.64 31.75
C GLY A 82 2.76 3.99 32.30
N GLN A 83 3.96 4.05 32.89
CA GLN A 83 4.55 5.27 33.42
C GLN A 83 5.40 6.07 32.40
N GLY A 84 5.23 5.79 31.11
CA GLY A 84 5.97 6.45 30.03
C GLY A 84 7.25 5.72 29.63
N HIS A 85 8.13 6.41 28.88
CA HIS A 85 9.37 5.84 28.32
C HIS A 85 10.37 5.30 29.36
N HIS A 86 10.24 5.67 30.61
CA HIS A 86 11.07 5.19 31.71
C HIS A 86 10.50 3.98 32.44
N ASP A 87 9.31 3.50 32.06
CA ASP A 87 8.71 2.29 32.62
C ASP A 87 9.46 1.05 32.08
N PRO A 88 10.11 0.27 32.93
CA PRO A 88 10.93 -0.87 32.49
C PRO A 88 10.12 -1.99 31.81
N GLY A 89 8.78 -1.98 31.95
CA GLY A 89 7.90 -2.98 31.35
C GLY A 89 7.23 -2.53 30.06
N HIS A 90 7.47 -1.30 29.57
CA HIS A 90 6.70 -0.78 28.42
C HIS A 90 7.02 -1.54 27.11
N ASP A 91 8.28 -1.93 26.90
CA ASP A 91 8.68 -2.72 25.71
C ASP A 91 8.04 -4.11 25.70
N GLU A 92 7.96 -4.76 26.86
CA GLU A 92 7.31 -6.07 26.99
C GLU A 92 5.80 -5.96 26.70
N ARG A 93 5.13 -4.91 27.20
CA ARG A 93 3.70 -4.68 26.91
C ARG A 93 3.47 -4.41 25.43
N LEU A 94 4.32 -3.62 24.79
CA LEU A 94 4.23 -3.36 23.34
C LEU A 94 4.46 -4.64 22.53
N PHE A 95 5.45 -5.46 22.90
CA PHE A 95 5.68 -6.74 22.28
C PHE A 95 4.46 -7.68 22.41
N ASN A 96 3.89 -7.77 23.61
CA ASN A 96 2.69 -8.56 23.84
C ASN A 96 1.49 -8.03 23.06
N LEU A 97 1.29 -6.70 22.97
CA LEU A 97 0.25 -6.09 22.16
C LEU A 97 0.38 -6.55 20.68
N ASN A 98 1.56 -6.45 20.09
CA ASN A 98 1.79 -6.88 18.70
C ASN A 98 1.42 -8.35 18.52
N ARG A 99 1.98 -9.23 19.37
CA ARG A 99 1.73 -10.68 19.30
C ARG A 99 0.26 -11.05 19.47
N ASP A 100 -0.42 -10.48 20.45
CA ASP A 100 -1.81 -10.81 20.74
C ASP A 100 -2.74 -10.32 19.64
N ARG A 101 -2.44 -9.16 19.04
CA ARG A 101 -3.16 -8.61 17.89
C ARG A 101 -2.91 -9.42 16.62
N ASP A 102 -1.70 -9.91 16.38
CA ASP A 102 -1.40 -10.78 15.24
C ASP A 102 -2.24 -12.07 15.30
N VAL A 103 -2.32 -12.70 16.45
CA VAL A 103 -3.15 -13.89 16.67
C VAL A 103 -4.64 -13.58 16.49
N ALA A 104 -5.11 -12.44 17.00
CA ALA A 104 -6.53 -12.04 16.90
C ALA A 104 -6.97 -11.75 15.46
N ARG A 105 -6.05 -11.28 14.59
CA ARG A 105 -6.31 -11.00 13.16
C ARG A 105 -6.33 -12.24 12.28
N GLU A 106 -5.79 -13.36 12.75
CA GLU A 106 -5.66 -14.57 11.92
C GLU A 106 -7.01 -14.97 11.31
N GLY A 107 -7.03 -15.12 9.98
CA GLY A 107 -8.25 -15.46 9.24
C GLY A 107 -9.24 -14.29 9.03
N ASN A 108 -8.93 -13.07 9.46
CA ASN A 108 -9.81 -11.92 9.22
C ASN A 108 -9.87 -11.58 7.73
N PRO A 109 -11.08 -11.51 7.10
CA PRO A 109 -11.21 -11.19 5.67
C PRO A 109 -10.62 -9.81 5.28
N ALA A 110 -10.57 -8.85 6.20
CA ALA A 110 -10.02 -7.51 5.94
C ALA A 110 -8.51 -7.54 5.66
N LEU A 111 -7.80 -8.60 6.03
CA LEU A 111 -6.39 -8.81 5.65
C LEU A 111 -6.19 -8.87 4.13
N ASN A 112 -7.23 -9.28 3.38
CA ASN A 112 -7.18 -9.41 1.94
C ASN A 112 -7.74 -8.19 1.19
N TRP A 113 -8.07 -7.11 1.89
CA TRP A 113 -8.57 -5.92 1.24
C TRP A 113 -7.47 -5.27 0.39
N HIS A 114 -7.85 -4.95 -0.84
CA HIS A 114 -7.03 -4.06 -1.66
C HIS A 114 -7.28 -2.63 -1.20
N MET A 115 -6.22 -1.93 -0.83
CA MET A 115 -6.31 -0.59 -0.26
C MET A 115 -5.40 0.39 -0.97
N ALA A 116 -5.72 1.68 -0.86
CA ALA A 116 -4.88 2.76 -1.36
C ALA A 116 -4.71 3.83 -0.29
N PHE A 117 -3.51 4.34 -0.17
CA PHE A 117 -3.13 5.42 0.72
C PHE A 117 -2.22 6.42 0.00
N ILE A 118 -1.96 7.56 0.60
CA ILE A 118 -1.16 8.61 -0.01
C ILE A 118 0.00 9.04 0.87
N TRP A 119 1.11 9.40 0.20
CA TRP A 119 2.20 10.14 0.82
C TRP A 119 2.43 11.46 0.11
N PRO A 120 2.77 12.54 0.84
CA PRO A 120 3.16 13.80 0.23
C PRO A 120 4.52 13.65 -0.46
N GLY A 121 4.69 14.41 -1.52
CA GLY A 121 5.95 14.45 -2.25
C GLY A 121 6.17 15.78 -2.96
N GLU A 122 7.36 15.94 -3.49
CA GLU A 122 7.79 17.12 -4.23
C GLU A 122 8.60 16.70 -5.46
N LEU A 123 8.37 17.35 -6.60
CA LEU A 123 9.24 17.18 -7.75
C LEU A 123 10.57 17.87 -7.48
N SER A 124 11.66 17.14 -7.62
CA SER A 124 13.01 17.64 -7.36
C SER A 124 13.83 17.75 -8.66
N GLN A 125 14.86 16.97 -8.82
CA GLN A 125 15.79 17.08 -9.95
C GLN A 125 15.13 16.74 -11.30
N PHE A 126 15.32 17.62 -12.29
CA PHE A 126 14.94 17.36 -13.68
C PHE A 126 16.10 16.69 -14.42
N ASP A 127 15.80 15.59 -15.06
CA ASP A 127 16.69 14.87 -15.93
C ASP A 127 16.35 15.22 -17.40
N PRO A 128 17.21 15.96 -18.13
CA PRO A 128 16.94 16.36 -19.50
C PRO A 128 16.95 15.20 -20.50
N ASP A 129 17.69 14.13 -20.22
CA ASP A 129 17.83 12.98 -21.12
C ASP A 129 16.56 12.16 -21.14
N THR A 130 15.99 11.87 -19.97
CA THR A 130 14.74 11.13 -19.83
C THR A 130 13.51 12.02 -19.84
N LYS A 131 13.68 13.35 -19.76
CA LYS A 131 12.61 14.35 -19.61
C LYS A 131 11.69 14.07 -18.41
N SER A 132 12.28 13.64 -17.31
CA SER A 132 11.60 13.25 -16.09
C SER A 132 12.08 14.04 -14.88
N TYR A 133 11.26 14.04 -13.83
CA TYR A 133 11.60 14.57 -12.51
C TYR A 133 11.77 13.42 -11.53
N THR A 134 12.73 13.54 -10.62
CA THR A 134 12.78 12.71 -9.42
C THR A 134 11.71 13.19 -8.44
N VAL A 135 11.05 12.26 -7.76
CA VAL A 135 10.06 12.55 -6.73
C VAL A 135 10.68 12.32 -5.36
N ALA A 136 10.82 13.38 -4.59
CA ALA A 136 11.14 13.29 -3.17
C ALA A 136 9.85 13.00 -2.41
N VAL A 137 9.81 11.94 -1.59
CA VAL A 137 8.61 11.47 -0.92
C VAL A 137 8.89 11.31 0.56
N GLY A 138 7.92 11.69 1.40
CA GLY A 138 7.95 11.48 2.83
C GLY A 138 6.68 10.78 3.32
N PRO A 139 6.75 10.08 4.48
CA PRO A 139 5.59 9.42 5.04
C PRO A 139 4.50 10.42 5.44
N ALA A 140 3.24 10.00 5.32
CA ALA A 140 2.10 10.70 5.89
C ALA A 140 1.74 10.07 7.24
N PHE A 141 1.52 10.92 8.25
CA PHE A 141 0.99 10.54 9.56
C PHE A 141 -0.44 11.03 9.67
N ASN A 142 -1.36 10.13 9.98
CA ASN A 142 -2.78 10.42 10.10
C ASN A 142 -3.20 10.30 11.57
N VAL A 143 -3.60 11.41 12.18
CA VAL A 143 -4.10 11.41 13.55
C VAL A 143 -5.53 10.87 13.56
N THR A 144 -5.76 9.80 14.32
CA THR A 144 -7.05 9.11 14.45
C THR A 144 -7.46 8.96 15.92
N GLY A 145 -8.66 8.47 16.19
CA GLY A 145 -9.09 8.08 17.54
C GLY A 145 -8.38 6.82 18.06
N TRP A 146 -7.63 6.12 17.22
CA TRP A 146 -6.85 4.92 17.55
C TRP A 146 -5.42 5.24 17.96
N GLY A 147 -4.93 6.42 17.61
CA GLY A 147 -3.55 6.85 17.68
C GLY A 147 -3.11 7.43 16.34
N MET A 148 -1.82 7.53 16.14
CA MET A 148 -1.21 7.98 14.90
C MET A 148 -1.08 6.80 13.92
N VAL A 149 -1.59 6.94 12.70
CA VAL A 149 -1.54 5.90 11.67
C VAL A 149 -0.60 6.31 10.55
N ARG A 150 0.36 5.44 10.22
CA ARG A 150 1.30 5.59 9.12
C ARG A 150 1.31 4.33 8.26
N PHE A 151 0.74 4.38 7.07
CA PHE A 151 0.88 3.27 6.12
C PHE A 151 2.35 3.11 5.72
N LYS A 152 2.86 1.89 5.82
CA LYS A 152 4.25 1.55 5.50
C LYS A 152 4.27 0.65 4.26
N PRO A 153 4.80 1.11 3.11
CA PRO A 153 5.07 0.20 2.01
C PRO A 153 6.15 -0.82 2.44
N GLU A 154 5.96 -2.09 2.09
CA GLU A 154 6.95 -3.16 2.31
C GLU A 154 8.27 -2.79 1.64
N GLU A 155 8.16 -2.38 0.37
CA GLU A 155 9.27 -1.82 -0.40
C GLU A 155 8.82 -0.52 -1.06
N PHE A 156 9.66 0.49 -0.97
CA PHE A 156 9.43 1.75 -1.65
C PHE A 156 10.53 1.97 -2.70
N PRO A 157 10.17 2.26 -3.96
CA PRO A 157 11.17 2.49 -4.99
C PRO A 157 12.03 3.71 -4.64
N SER A 158 13.32 3.49 -4.38
CA SER A 158 14.28 4.52 -3.99
C SER A 158 14.50 5.61 -5.07
N ASN A 159 14.07 5.34 -6.31
CA ASN A 159 14.28 6.20 -7.47
C ASN A 159 12.98 6.47 -8.23
N LEU A 160 11.95 6.90 -7.51
CA LEU A 160 10.68 7.25 -8.16
C LEU A 160 10.87 8.44 -9.09
N ARG A 161 10.61 8.23 -10.38
CA ARG A 161 10.69 9.26 -11.41
C ARG A 161 9.37 9.39 -12.14
N VAL A 162 9.05 10.61 -12.57
CA VAL A 162 7.82 10.88 -13.32
C VAL A 162 8.08 11.74 -14.53
N ARG A 163 7.37 11.41 -15.63
CA ARG A 163 7.40 12.18 -16.86
C ARG A 163 6.10 12.99 -16.97
N PRO A 164 6.17 14.32 -16.98
CA PRO A 164 5.01 15.14 -17.26
C PRO A 164 4.67 15.11 -18.76
N ASN A 165 3.39 15.24 -19.10
CA ASN A 165 3.01 15.57 -20.45
C ASN A 165 3.35 17.04 -20.75
N LYS A 166 3.27 17.46 -22.03
CA LYS A 166 3.64 18.83 -22.47
C LYS A 166 2.94 19.94 -21.68
N LYS A 167 1.65 19.74 -21.34
CA LYS A 167 0.84 20.72 -20.60
C LYS A 167 1.35 20.87 -19.16
N LEU A 168 1.60 19.75 -18.50
CA LEU A 168 2.13 19.72 -17.13
C LEU A 168 3.56 20.23 -17.06
N ALA A 169 4.41 19.88 -18.01
CA ALA A 169 5.78 20.41 -18.08
C ALA A 169 5.80 21.93 -18.11
N ALA A 170 4.91 22.55 -18.93
CA ALA A 170 4.80 24.00 -18.98
C ALA A 170 4.25 24.64 -17.67
N LEU A 171 3.37 23.94 -16.94
CA LEU A 171 2.89 24.38 -15.63
C LEU A 171 4.01 24.32 -14.59
N ILE A 172 4.70 23.19 -14.50
CA ILE A 172 5.81 22.96 -13.57
C ILE A 172 6.91 23.99 -13.81
N SER A 173 7.33 24.20 -15.06
CA SER A 173 8.35 25.19 -15.40
C SER A 173 7.98 26.60 -14.95
N ARG A 174 6.68 26.98 -15.07
CA ARG A 174 6.22 28.29 -14.59
C ARG A 174 6.26 28.43 -13.07
N SER A 175 5.86 27.38 -12.34
CA SER A 175 5.94 27.38 -10.86
C SER A 175 7.38 27.44 -10.40
N LEU A 176 8.26 26.62 -10.96
CA LEU A 176 9.69 26.62 -10.63
C LEU A 176 10.37 27.97 -10.94
N ALA A 177 10.00 28.64 -12.05
CA ALA A 177 10.51 29.98 -12.37
C ALA A 177 10.11 31.01 -11.32
N LYS A 178 9.00 30.83 -10.63
CA LYS A 178 8.56 31.65 -9.49
C LYS A 178 9.14 31.20 -8.14
N ARG A 179 10.01 30.18 -8.13
CA ARG A 179 10.54 29.52 -6.93
C ARG A 179 9.45 28.88 -6.06
N GLU A 180 8.32 28.49 -6.68
CA GLU A 180 7.27 27.73 -6.03
C GLU A 180 7.62 26.24 -6.09
N LYS A 181 7.28 25.49 -5.05
CA LYS A 181 7.45 24.04 -5.02
C LYS A 181 6.42 23.36 -5.91
N ALA A 182 6.82 22.34 -6.63
CA ALA A 182 5.90 21.50 -7.38
C ALA A 182 5.49 20.29 -6.51
N GLU A 183 4.46 20.50 -5.67
CA GLU A 183 3.95 19.48 -4.76
C GLU A 183 3.21 18.40 -5.54
N VAL A 184 3.45 17.15 -5.13
CA VAL A 184 2.74 15.98 -5.66
C VAL A 184 2.20 15.13 -4.52
N VAL A 185 1.27 14.26 -4.87
CA VAL A 185 0.80 13.18 -4.01
C VAL A 185 1.19 11.87 -4.67
N VAL A 186 1.84 11.01 -3.90
CA VAL A 186 2.14 9.63 -4.32
C VAL A 186 1.05 8.74 -3.77
N VAL A 187 0.24 8.19 -4.67
CA VAL A 187 -0.81 7.24 -4.36
C VAL A 187 -0.24 5.84 -4.48
N MET A 188 -0.32 5.07 -3.43
CA MET A 188 0.14 3.69 -3.37
C MET A 188 -1.05 2.79 -3.11
N ALA A 189 -1.20 1.74 -3.91
CA ALA A 189 -2.26 0.76 -3.74
C ALA A 189 -1.69 -0.65 -3.70
N GLY A 190 -2.30 -1.53 -2.90
CA GLY A 190 -1.88 -2.90 -2.70
C GLY A 190 -2.63 -3.60 -1.58
N VAL A 191 -2.05 -4.66 -1.04
CA VAL A 191 -2.63 -5.51 0.01
C VAL A 191 -1.73 -5.54 1.23
N LEU A 192 -2.30 -5.82 2.41
CA LEU A 192 -1.50 -6.06 3.61
C LEU A 192 -0.60 -7.28 3.41
N ILE A 193 0.59 -7.25 4.01
CA ILE A 193 1.42 -8.46 4.07
C ILE A 193 0.89 -9.38 5.17
N PRO A 194 0.73 -10.70 4.92
CA PRO A 194 0.05 -11.58 5.85
C PRO A 194 0.75 -11.75 7.21
N THR A 195 2.08 -11.73 7.23
CA THR A 195 2.89 -12.04 8.42
C THR A 195 3.19 -10.83 9.31
N GLU A 196 3.09 -9.63 8.76
CA GLU A 196 3.38 -8.38 9.47
C GLU A 196 2.36 -7.31 9.06
N SER A 197 1.08 -7.68 9.10
CA SER A 197 0.02 -6.83 8.53
C SER A 197 -0.11 -5.48 9.22
N ILE A 198 0.08 -5.41 10.54
CA ILE A 198 0.15 -4.15 11.30
C ILE A 198 1.24 -4.26 12.36
N ILE A 199 2.06 -3.23 12.44
CA ILE A 199 3.04 -3.06 13.51
C ILE A 199 2.55 -1.96 14.43
N TYR A 200 2.52 -2.23 15.73
CA TYR A 200 2.27 -1.23 16.78
C TYR A 200 3.60 -0.80 17.36
N ASP A 201 3.73 0.51 17.57
CA ASP A 201 4.92 1.14 18.13
C ASP A 201 4.54 2.38 18.93
N PHE A 202 5.49 2.96 19.63
CA PHE A 202 5.33 4.27 20.25
C PHE A 202 5.54 5.39 19.25
N SER A 203 4.72 6.44 19.32
CA SER A 203 4.94 7.62 18.51
C SER A 203 6.13 8.42 19.06
N HIS A 204 7.06 8.77 18.18
CA HIS A 204 8.13 9.73 18.48
C HIS A 204 7.71 11.18 18.21
N GLU A 205 6.57 11.37 17.55
CA GLU A 205 6.05 12.70 17.20
C GLU A 205 5.22 13.31 18.35
N GLU A 206 4.52 12.45 19.11
CA GLU A 206 3.63 12.88 20.20
C GLU A 206 3.71 11.88 21.35
N GLU A 207 4.10 12.36 22.54
CA GLU A 207 4.23 11.53 23.74
C GLU A 207 2.85 11.02 24.20
N GLY A 208 2.77 9.75 24.58
CA GLY A 208 1.54 9.09 25.03
C GLY A 208 0.62 8.62 23.90
N VAL A 209 0.97 8.92 22.64
CA VAL A 209 0.22 8.46 21.46
C VAL A 209 0.90 7.25 20.85
N GLY A 210 0.14 6.19 20.62
CA GLY A 210 0.66 5.01 19.90
C GLY A 210 0.73 5.23 18.41
N LEU A 211 1.68 4.57 17.77
CA LEU A 211 1.86 4.51 16.32
C LEU A 211 1.36 3.16 15.79
N ILE A 212 0.49 3.22 14.79
CA ILE A 212 -0.08 2.05 14.11
C ILE A 212 0.43 2.05 12.67
N MET A 213 1.12 1.01 12.28
CA MET A 213 1.74 0.91 10.95
C MET A 213 1.21 -0.29 10.15
N PRO A 214 0.12 -0.12 9.37
CA PRO A 214 -0.26 -1.13 8.38
C PRO A 214 0.84 -1.28 7.34
N VAL A 215 1.35 -2.50 7.14
CA VAL A 215 2.42 -2.80 6.20
C VAL A 215 1.80 -3.32 4.91
N VAL A 216 2.05 -2.62 3.81
CA VAL A 216 1.39 -2.85 2.53
C VAL A 216 2.40 -3.29 1.48
N ARG A 217 2.15 -4.43 0.84
CA ARG A 217 2.81 -4.79 -0.41
C ARG A 217 2.19 -3.95 -1.51
N VAL A 218 2.95 -2.97 -1.98
CA VAL A 218 2.50 -2.04 -3.00
C VAL A 218 2.56 -2.70 -4.37
N GLU A 219 1.43 -2.70 -5.06
CA GLU A 219 1.28 -3.28 -6.40
C GLU A 219 1.14 -2.20 -7.48
N GLN A 220 0.70 -1.00 -7.09
CA GLN A 220 0.53 0.14 -7.99
C GLN A 220 0.97 1.43 -7.32
N VAL A 221 1.69 2.26 -8.07
CA VAL A 221 2.10 3.61 -7.67
C VAL A 221 1.67 4.60 -8.73
N GLU A 222 0.94 5.65 -8.33
CA GLU A 222 0.55 6.77 -9.18
C GLU A 222 1.05 8.08 -8.59
N VAL A 223 1.52 9.00 -9.42
CA VAL A 223 1.96 10.31 -8.97
C VAL A 223 1.05 11.39 -9.54
N VAL A 224 0.46 12.16 -8.65
CA VAL A 224 -0.54 13.17 -8.97
C VAL A 224 -0.01 14.55 -8.58
N LEU A 225 0.03 15.48 -9.53
CA LEU A 225 0.39 16.87 -9.26
C LEU A 225 -0.74 17.52 -8.45
N LYS A 226 -0.39 18.09 -7.30
CA LYS A 226 -1.34 18.81 -6.46
C LYS A 226 -1.69 20.14 -7.12
N PRO A 227 -2.96 20.44 -7.39
CA PRO A 227 -3.33 21.74 -7.92
C PRO A 227 -2.98 22.80 -6.87
N HIS A 228 -2.28 23.87 -7.29
CA HIS A 228 -2.10 25.01 -6.41
C HIS A 228 -3.48 25.56 -6.02
N ALA A 229 -3.74 25.67 -4.73
CA ALA A 229 -4.89 26.43 -4.24
C ALA A 229 -4.73 27.88 -4.73
N ARG A 230 -5.71 28.36 -5.50
CA ARG A 230 -5.78 29.74 -5.95
C ARG A 230 -6.22 30.64 -4.81
#